data_7cc2d780f8eca41568f6693cc2f3862e
#
_entry.id   7cc2d780f8eca41568f6693cc2f3862e
#
_cell.length_a   1.000
_cell.length_b   1.000
_cell.length_c   1.000
_cell.angle_alpha   90.00
_cell.angle_beta   90.00
_cell.angle_gamma   90.00
#
_symmetry.space_group_name_H-M   'P 1'
#
loop_
_entity.id
_entity.type
_entity.pdbx_description
1 polymer ?
#
loop_
_entity_poly.entity_id
_entity_poly.type
_entity_poly.pdbx_seq_one_letter_code
_entity_poly.pdbx_strand_id
1 'polypeptide(L)'
;MKYQVVSSLRHKGKTIEMDANREIVTLFGINGEAIGNLSWDFVIDQILAYRKPPATRESRTEPRVTLSFRVKYKTPEGRQFESRAGGIGGGGLFIESLNPLPVGTKLAMEFSLPERPNEWLPAKGLVAWVCPKADQYTFSPGMGVRFTEIAPDIRSRVLELVKAIQHVGQPAA
;
A
#
# COMPACT_ATOMS: atom_id res chain seq x y z
N MET A 1 -18.70 7.14 13.10
CA MET A 1 -18.36 7.09 14.54
C MET A 1 -16.96 7.64 14.73
N LYS A 2 -16.74 8.46 15.80
CA LYS A 2 -15.42 9.03 16.13
C LYS A 2 -14.97 8.56 17.50
N TYR A 3 -13.71 8.11 17.59
CA TYR A 3 -13.12 7.63 18.84
C TYR A 3 -11.78 8.32 19.06
N GLN A 4 -11.62 8.96 20.23
CA GLN A 4 -10.34 9.55 20.59
C GLN A 4 -9.41 8.49 21.20
N VAL A 5 -8.16 8.49 20.79
CA VAL A 5 -7.13 7.61 21.35
C VAL A 5 -6.66 8.20 22.68
N VAL A 6 -7.02 7.55 23.79
CA VAL A 6 -6.73 8.06 25.15
C VAL A 6 -5.63 7.28 25.87
N SER A 7 -5.45 5.98 25.55
CA SER A 7 -4.58 5.08 26.30
C SER A 7 -3.18 4.88 25.67
N SER A 8 -3.00 5.21 24.41
CA SER A 8 -1.71 5.07 23.75
C SER A 8 -0.84 6.29 24.00
N LEU A 9 0.31 6.12 24.68
CA LEU A 9 1.27 7.21 24.90
C LEU A 9 1.72 7.86 23.60
N ARG A 10 1.92 7.06 22.55
CA ARG A 10 2.42 7.51 21.24
C ARG A 10 1.37 8.20 20.39
N HIS A 11 0.10 7.86 20.56
CA HIS A 11 -1.00 8.30 19.71
C HIS A 11 -2.10 9.04 20.46
N LYS A 12 -1.83 9.41 21.73
CA LYS A 12 -2.78 10.15 22.57
C LYS A 12 -3.23 11.45 21.89
N GLY A 13 -4.52 11.70 21.91
CA GLY A 13 -5.13 12.88 21.31
C GLY A 13 -5.50 12.76 19.83
N LYS A 14 -5.02 11.72 19.13
CA LYS A 14 -5.48 11.42 17.77
C LYS A 14 -6.91 10.87 17.80
N THR A 15 -7.63 11.01 16.69
CA THR A 15 -9.01 10.52 16.57
C THR A 15 -9.13 9.52 15.44
N ILE A 16 -9.82 8.43 15.69
CA ILE A 16 -10.18 7.43 14.67
C ILE A 16 -11.65 7.64 14.31
N GLU A 17 -11.94 7.85 13.05
CA GLU A 17 -13.29 7.92 12.51
C GLU A 17 -13.60 6.71 11.65
N MET A 18 -14.74 6.05 11.95
CA MET A 18 -15.24 4.92 11.17
C MET A 18 -16.46 5.39 10.38
N ASP A 19 -16.36 5.27 9.04
CA ASP A 19 -17.46 5.51 8.11
C ASP A 19 -17.99 4.16 7.61
N ALA A 20 -19.16 3.76 8.15
CA ALA A 20 -19.76 2.47 7.81
C ALA A 20 -20.33 2.43 6.38
N ASN A 21 -20.70 3.57 5.80
CA ASN A 21 -21.27 3.60 4.45
C ASN A 21 -20.19 3.46 3.37
N ARG A 22 -18.99 3.96 3.68
CA ARG A 22 -17.82 3.87 2.77
C ARG A 22 -16.88 2.73 3.13
N GLU A 23 -17.13 2.08 4.26
CA GLU A 23 -16.27 1.04 4.81
C GLU A 23 -14.80 1.49 4.97
N ILE A 24 -14.62 2.69 5.51
CA ILE A 24 -13.33 3.36 5.67
C ILE A 24 -13.10 3.71 7.15
N VAL A 25 -11.85 3.52 7.59
CA VAL A 25 -11.32 4.03 8.85
C VAL A 25 -10.36 5.17 8.55
N THR A 26 -10.61 6.35 9.09
CA THR A 26 -9.77 7.54 8.94
C THR A 26 -9.09 7.88 10.26
N LEU A 27 -7.79 8.12 10.24
CA LEU A 27 -7.02 8.64 11.36
C LEU A 27 -6.86 10.15 11.22
N PHE A 28 -7.22 10.88 12.26
CA PHE A 28 -7.00 12.32 12.38
C PHE A 28 -5.90 12.63 13.40
N GLY A 29 -5.13 13.66 13.14
CA GLY A 29 -4.15 14.22 14.06
C GLY A 29 -4.79 14.96 15.22
N ILE A 30 -3.94 15.47 16.12
CA ILE A 30 -4.38 16.20 17.32
C ILE A 30 -5.11 17.49 16.95
N ASN A 31 -4.73 18.13 15.84
CA ASN A 31 -5.34 19.36 15.36
C ASN A 31 -6.53 19.10 14.41
N GLY A 32 -6.98 17.85 14.29
CA GLY A 32 -8.11 17.46 13.45
C GLY A 32 -7.77 17.30 11.95
N GLU A 33 -6.50 17.38 11.55
CA GLU A 33 -6.07 17.09 10.19
C GLU A 33 -6.17 15.60 9.88
N ALA A 34 -6.65 15.24 8.71
CA ALA A 34 -6.65 13.85 8.25
C ALA A 34 -5.22 13.39 7.96
N ILE A 35 -4.75 12.37 8.69
CA ILE A 35 -3.42 11.78 8.52
C ILE A 35 -3.47 10.72 7.40
N GLY A 36 -4.53 9.91 7.37
CA GLY A 36 -4.70 8.86 6.37
C GLY A 36 -5.96 8.04 6.61
N ASN A 37 -6.29 7.18 5.65
CA ASN A 37 -7.42 6.27 5.77
C ASN A 37 -7.11 4.87 5.23
N LEU A 38 -7.87 3.89 5.71
CA LEU A 38 -7.76 2.47 5.37
C LEU A 38 -9.17 1.93 5.08
N SER A 39 -9.28 0.96 4.17
CA SER A 39 -10.53 0.20 4.01
C SER A 39 -10.73 -0.75 5.20
N TRP A 40 -11.99 -1.11 5.48
CA TRP A 40 -12.33 -2.11 6.48
C TRP A 40 -11.70 -3.46 6.17
N ASP A 41 -11.70 -3.88 4.90
CA ASP A 41 -11.04 -5.12 4.48
C ASP A 41 -9.57 -5.14 4.88
N PHE A 42 -8.85 -4.03 4.65
CA PHE A 42 -7.44 -3.95 5.05
C PHE A 42 -7.27 -4.05 6.57
N VAL A 43 -8.14 -3.38 7.35
CA VAL A 43 -8.09 -3.43 8.82
C VAL A 43 -8.41 -4.83 9.32
N ILE A 44 -9.43 -5.49 8.75
CA ILE A 44 -9.82 -6.86 9.10
C ILE A 44 -8.68 -7.83 8.77
N ASP A 45 -8.10 -7.72 7.59
CA ASP A 45 -6.96 -8.55 7.17
C ASP A 45 -5.77 -8.41 8.13
N GLN A 46 -5.47 -7.17 8.59
CA GLN A 46 -4.43 -6.94 9.59
C GLN A 46 -4.76 -7.58 10.95
N ILE A 47 -6.01 -7.48 11.41
CA ILE A 47 -6.45 -8.09 12.66
C ILE A 47 -6.37 -9.63 12.58
N LEU A 48 -6.80 -10.21 11.45
CA LEU A 48 -6.73 -11.65 11.23
C LEU A 48 -5.28 -12.14 11.13
N ALA A 49 -4.42 -11.39 10.47
CA ALA A 49 -2.98 -11.69 10.40
C ALA A 49 -2.32 -11.63 11.80
N TYR A 50 -2.76 -10.71 12.68
CA TYR A 50 -2.23 -10.58 14.04
C TYR A 50 -2.68 -11.70 14.97
N ARG A 51 -3.83 -12.36 14.71
CA ARG A 51 -4.33 -13.51 15.50
C ARG A 51 -3.58 -14.81 15.25
N LYS A 52 -2.80 -14.92 14.19
CA LYS A 52 -1.86 -16.06 14.06
C LYS A 52 -0.74 -15.87 15.08
N PRO A 53 -0.45 -16.90 15.95
CA PRO A 53 0.65 -16.78 16.91
C PRO A 53 1.93 -16.40 16.17
N PRO A 54 2.84 -15.63 16.81
CA PRO A 54 4.03 -15.13 16.16
C PRO A 54 4.97 -16.29 15.81
N ALA A 55 4.77 -16.85 14.64
CA ALA A 55 5.85 -17.49 13.94
C ALA A 55 6.71 -16.33 13.42
N THR A 56 7.80 -16.06 14.14
CA THR A 56 8.97 -15.31 13.69
C THR A 56 8.73 -14.36 12.51
N ARG A 57 8.76 -13.03 12.76
CA ARG A 57 8.90 -11.91 11.79
C ARG A 57 8.21 -11.96 10.41
N GLU A 58 7.36 -12.93 10.13
CA GLU A 58 6.72 -13.22 8.83
C GLU A 58 5.19 -13.16 8.90
N SER A 59 4.61 -12.11 9.47
CA SER A 59 3.15 -11.96 9.49
C SER A 59 2.57 -11.25 8.25
N ARG A 60 3.37 -11.04 7.20
CA ARG A 60 2.88 -10.65 5.88
C ARG A 60 2.91 -11.86 4.99
N THR A 61 1.78 -12.20 4.39
CA THR A 61 1.62 -13.36 3.51
C THR A 61 2.57 -13.32 2.31
N GLU A 62 3.05 -12.12 1.94
CA GLU A 62 3.99 -11.93 0.84
C GLU A 62 5.02 -10.85 1.19
N PRO A 63 6.31 -11.13 0.92
CA PRO A 63 7.38 -10.19 1.14
C PRO A 63 7.26 -8.99 0.19
N ARG A 64 7.76 -7.84 0.65
CA ARG A 64 7.82 -6.59 -0.12
C ARG A 64 9.22 -6.03 -0.09
N VAL A 65 9.56 -5.29 -1.14
CA VAL A 65 10.81 -4.53 -1.21
C VAL A 65 10.52 -3.08 -1.52
N THR A 66 11.33 -2.20 -0.96
CA THR A 66 11.36 -0.80 -1.33
C THR A 66 12.19 -0.68 -2.60
N LEU A 67 11.56 -0.24 -3.68
CA LEU A 67 12.17 -0.17 -5.00
C LEU A 67 11.45 0.90 -5.81
N SER A 68 12.22 1.77 -6.48
CA SER A 68 11.66 2.82 -7.31
C SER A 68 11.58 2.37 -8.78
N PHE A 69 10.39 2.45 -9.36
CA PHE A 69 10.13 2.11 -10.76
C PHE A 69 8.94 2.91 -11.31
N ARG A 70 8.73 2.86 -12.62
CA ARG A 70 7.66 3.63 -13.28
C ARG A 70 6.34 2.88 -13.26
N VAL A 71 5.24 3.61 -13.05
CA VAL A 71 3.88 3.10 -13.12
C VAL A 71 2.99 4.06 -13.89
N LYS A 72 2.16 3.54 -14.78
CA LYS A 72 1.06 4.23 -15.45
C LYS A 72 -0.23 3.64 -14.91
N TYR A 73 -1.22 4.47 -14.65
CA TYR A 73 -2.52 3.97 -14.21
C TYR A 73 -3.66 4.84 -14.74
N LYS A 74 -4.82 4.20 -14.85
CA LYS A 74 -6.05 4.79 -15.37
C LYS A 74 -7.20 4.51 -14.42
N THR A 75 -8.00 5.55 -14.13
CA THR A 75 -9.23 5.42 -13.34
C THR A 75 -10.40 4.96 -14.21
N PRO A 76 -11.51 4.49 -13.63
CA PRO A 76 -12.73 4.13 -14.38
C PRO A 76 -13.26 5.28 -15.23
N GLU A 77 -13.08 6.53 -14.79
CA GLU A 77 -13.51 7.74 -15.51
C GLU A 77 -12.58 8.11 -16.68
N GLY A 78 -11.55 7.29 -16.92
CA GLY A 78 -10.63 7.47 -18.04
C GLY A 78 -9.45 8.42 -17.77
N ARG A 79 -9.28 8.96 -16.56
CA ARG A 79 -8.11 9.77 -16.22
C ARG A 79 -6.85 8.91 -16.21
N GLN A 80 -5.82 9.38 -16.89
CA GLN A 80 -4.53 8.69 -16.98
C GLN A 80 -3.47 9.44 -16.18
N PHE A 81 -2.60 8.68 -15.53
CA PHE A 81 -1.52 9.20 -14.72
C PHE A 81 -0.26 8.40 -14.99
N GLU A 82 0.89 9.06 -14.87
CA GLU A 82 2.20 8.43 -14.81
C GLU A 82 2.88 8.89 -13.53
N SER A 83 3.46 7.96 -12.78
CA SER A 83 4.11 8.24 -11.52
C SER A 83 5.22 7.21 -11.23
N ARG A 84 5.80 7.33 -10.05
CA ARG A 84 6.76 6.37 -9.51
C ARG A 84 6.05 5.47 -8.49
N ALA A 85 6.43 4.22 -8.50
CA ALA A 85 6.13 3.32 -7.41
C ALA A 85 7.33 3.26 -6.46
N GLY A 86 7.08 3.30 -5.15
CA GLY A 86 8.10 3.29 -4.10
C GLY A 86 8.29 1.93 -3.43
N GLY A 87 7.57 0.91 -3.87
CA GLY A 87 7.68 -0.45 -3.35
C GLY A 87 6.70 -1.41 -4.01
N ILE A 88 7.05 -2.69 -4.02
CA ILE A 88 6.25 -3.76 -4.63
C ILE A 88 6.36 -5.07 -3.84
N GLY A 89 5.30 -5.88 -3.91
CA GLY A 89 5.24 -7.26 -3.47
C GLY A 89 4.23 -8.04 -4.28
N GLY A 90 4.09 -9.33 -4.07
CA GLY A 90 3.16 -10.17 -4.82
C GLY A 90 1.68 -9.78 -4.68
N GLY A 91 1.30 -9.08 -3.60
CA GLY A 91 -0.07 -8.62 -3.36
C GLY A 91 -0.36 -7.19 -3.82
N GLY A 92 0.64 -6.39 -4.22
CA GLY A 92 0.41 -5.00 -4.61
C GLY A 92 1.65 -4.14 -4.64
N LEU A 93 1.45 -2.84 -4.90
CA LEU A 93 2.52 -1.84 -4.98
C LEU A 93 2.10 -0.52 -4.30
N PHE A 94 3.07 0.33 -3.99
CA PHE A 94 2.84 1.69 -3.51
C PHE A 94 3.12 2.68 -4.63
N ILE A 95 2.15 3.56 -4.92
CA ILE A 95 2.28 4.62 -5.94
C ILE A 95 2.50 5.94 -5.22
N GLU A 96 3.60 6.62 -5.53
CA GLU A 96 3.86 7.99 -5.06
C GLU A 96 2.90 8.96 -5.75
N SER A 97 2.25 9.83 -4.97
CA SER A 97 1.34 10.85 -5.50
C SER A 97 1.12 11.96 -4.47
N LEU A 98 1.23 13.21 -4.91
CA LEU A 98 0.86 14.36 -4.08
C LEU A 98 -0.65 14.47 -3.87
N ASN A 99 -1.43 13.88 -4.80
CA ASN A 99 -2.89 13.84 -4.75
C ASN A 99 -3.36 12.38 -4.92
N PRO A 100 -3.19 11.54 -3.88
CA PRO A 100 -3.57 10.13 -3.96
C PRO A 100 -5.09 9.98 -4.21
N LEU A 101 -5.44 8.99 -5.01
CA LEU A 101 -6.84 8.69 -5.28
C LEU A 101 -7.51 8.07 -4.04
N PRO A 102 -8.82 8.27 -3.86
CA PRO A 102 -9.55 7.74 -2.71
C PRO A 102 -9.45 6.22 -2.58
N VAL A 103 -9.49 5.72 -1.35
CA VAL A 103 -9.63 4.30 -1.04
C VAL A 103 -10.86 3.73 -1.75
N GLY A 104 -10.76 2.53 -2.29
CA GLY A 104 -11.81 1.89 -3.09
C GLY A 104 -11.78 2.25 -4.58
N THR A 105 -10.90 3.17 -5.03
CA THR A 105 -10.74 3.46 -6.46
C THR A 105 -10.15 2.27 -7.19
N LYS A 106 -10.83 1.79 -8.23
CA LYS A 106 -10.32 0.73 -9.12
C LYS A 106 -9.38 1.34 -10.15
N LEU A 107 -8.27 0.66 -10.42
CA LEU A 107 -7.25 1.11 -11.34
C LEU A 107 -6.92 0.01 -12.36
N ALA A 108 -6.86 0.39 -13.64
CA ALA A 108 -6.07 -0.35 -14.62
C ALA A 108 -4.66 0.27 -14.63
N MET A 109 -3.63 -0.56 -14.52
CA MET A 109 -2.26 -0.08 -14.41
C MET A 109 -1.29 -0.90 -15.25
N GLU A 110 -0.17 -0.27 -15.58
CA GLU A 110 1.00 -0.88 -16.17
C GLU A 110 2.22 -0.40 -15.40
N PHE A 111 3.13 -1.30 -15.07
CA PHE A 111 4.36 -0.97 -14.36
C PHE A 111 5.57 -1.62 -15.04
N SER A 112 6.73 -1.01 -14.91
CA SER A 112 7.99 -1.54 -15.43
C SER A 112 8.87 -2.00 -14.28
N LEU A 113 9.49 -3.17 -14.40
CA LEU A 113 10.49 -3.63 -13.45
C LEU A 113 11.89 -3.12 -13.82
N PRO A 114 12.79 -2.89 -12.85
CA PRO A 114 14.13 -2.35 -13.14
C PRO A 114 14.97 -3.18 -14.08
N GLU A 115 14.80 -4.50 -14.08
CA GLU A 115 15.54 -5.39 -15.00
C GLU A 115 15.15 -5.18 -16.46
N ARG A 116 13.91 -4.70 -16.71
CA ARG A 116 13.38 -4.44 -18.05
C ARG A 116 12.56 -3.14 -18.06
N PRO A 117 13.20 -1.98 -18.00
CA PRO A 117 12.52 -0.69 -17.79
C PRO A 117 11.64 -0.26 -18.98
N ASN A 118 11.80 -0.89 -20.14
CA ASN A 118 11.00 -0.62 -21.35
C ASN A 118 9.83 -1.60 -21.52
N GLU A 119 9.73 -2.64 -20.69
CA GLU A 119 8.62 -3.59 -20.69
C GLU A 119 7.54 -3.16 -19.71
N TRP A 120 6.33 -2.98 -20.19
CA TRP A 120 5.17 -2.60 -19.39
C TRP A 120 4.33 -3.82 -19.06
N LEU A 121 4.15 -4.08 -17.79
CA LEU A 121 3.45 -5.24 -17.25
C LEU A 121 2.06 -4.82 -16.77
N PRO A 122 0.98 -5.33 -17.38
CA PRO A 122 -0.39 -4.93 -17.03
C PRO A 122 -0.86 -5.59 -15.73
N ALA A 123 -1.64 -4.84 -14.96
CA ALA A 123 -2.36 -5.34 -13.79
C ALA A 123 -3.62 -4.48 -13.54
N LYS A 124 -4.56 -5.02 -12.75
CA LYS A 124 -5.64 -4.23 -12.16
C LYS A 124 -5.48 -4.22 -10.64
N GLY A 125 -5.90 -3.13 -10.03
CA GLY A 125 -5.80 -2.97 -8.59
C GLY A 125 -6.89 -2.10 -7.99
N LEU A 126 -6.91 -2.12 -6.67
CA LEU A 126 -7.79 -1.33 -5.83
C LEU A 126 -6.95 -0.51 -4.87
N VAL A 127 -7.21 0.79 -4.75
CA VAL A 127 -6.59 1.62 -3.72
C VAL A 127 -7.07 1.12 -2.36
N ALA A 128 -6.16 0.52 -1.58
CA ALA A 128 -6.46 -0.08 -0.29
C ALA A 128 -6.22 0.89 0.88
N TRP A 129 -5.28 1.82 0.72
CA TRP A 129 -4.97 2.85 1.72
C TRP A 129 -4.29 4.04 1.07
N VAL A 130 -4.32 5.21 1.73
CA VAL A 130 -3.67 6.43 1.26
C VAL A 130 -2.84 7.07 2.36
N CYS A 131 -1.73 7.69 1.95
CA CYS A 131 -0.86 8.52 2.77
C CYS A 131 -0.83 9.92 2.13
N PRO A 132 -1.70 10.86 2.54
CA PRO A 132 -1.82 12.16 1.87
C PRO A 132 -0.68 13.12 2.18
N LYS A 133 0.10 12.87 3.23
CA LYS A 133 1.28 13.65 3.63
C LYS A 133 2.45 12.71 3.89
N ALA A 134 3.66 13.17 3.56
CA ALA A 134 4.88 12.46 3.96
C ALA A 134 4.87 12.27 5.49
N ASP A 135 4.94 11.04 5.92
CA ASP A 135 5.00 10.67 7.34
C ASP A 135 6.48 10.50 7.74
N GLN A 136 6.81 10.79 9.01
CA GLN A 136 8.11 10.52 9.62
C GLN A 136 8.51 9.02 9.58
N TYR A 137 7.62 8.16 9.10
CA TYR A 137 7.82 6.72 8.97
C TYR A 137 8.23 6.27 7.57
N THR A 138 8.70 7.17 6.68
CA THR A 138 9.44 6.81 5.47
C THR A 138 8.72 6.85 4.12
N PHE A 139 7.45 7.23 4.04
CA PHE A 139 6.79 7.20 2.74
C PHE A 139 6.58 8.61 2.19
N SER A 140 6.94 8.81 0.94
CA SER A 140 6.40 9.89 0.12
C SER A 140 4.87 9.86 0.18
N PRO A 141 4.17 11.00 0.02
CA PRO A 141 2.74 10.98 -0.15
C PRO A 141 2.36 10.01 -1.27
N GLY A 142 1.26 9.27 -1.08
CA GLY A 142 0.88 8.29 -2.09
C GLY A 142 -0.25 7.37 -1.66
N MET A 143 -0.37 6.26 -2.36
CA MET A 143 -1.41 5.27 -2.14
C MET A 143 -0.89 3.85 -2.28
N GLY A 144 -1.32 2.97 -1.37
CA GLY A 144 -1.12 1.53 -1.48
C GLY A 144 -2.21 0.91 -2.35
N VAL A 145 -1.80 0.23 -3.41
CA VAL A 145 -2.71 -0.45 -4.34
C VAL A 145 -2.54 -1.95 -4.21
N ARG A 146 -3.63 -2.64 -3.88
CA ARG A 146 -3.70 -4.10 -3.88
C ARG A 146 -4.03 -4.58 -5.28
N PHE A 147 -3.32 -5.57 -5.79
CA PHE A 147 -3.67 -6.23 -7.05
C PHE A 147 -5.00 -6.98 -6.89
N THR A 148 -5.94 -6.69 -7.79
CA THR A 148 -7.19 -7.44 -7.93
C THR A 148 -7.10 -8.45 -9.07
N GLU A 149 -6.26 -8.14 -10.08
CA GLU A 149 -6.00 -9.00 -11.23
C GLU A 149 -4.56 -8.76 -11.71
N ILE A 150 -3.78 -9.81 -11.72
CA ILE A 150 -2.40 -9.83 -12.24
C ILE A 150 -2.15 -11.21 -12.85
N ALA A 151 -1.55 -11.26 -14.04
CA ALA A 151 -1.22 -12.52 -14.70
C ALA A 151 -0.22 -13.34 -13.86
N PRO A 152 -0.37 -14.67 -13.79
CA PRO A 152 0.47 -15.52 -12.93
C PRO A 152 1.97 -15.42 -13.24
N ASP A 153 2.36 -15.28 -14.49
CA ASP A 153 3.73 -15.09 -14.94
C ASP A 153 4.31 -13.75 -14.47
N ILE A 154 3.54 -12.67 -14.55
CA ILE A 154 3.92 -11.34 -14.03
C ILE A 154 4.10 -11.42 -12.52
N ARG A 155 3.16 -12.04 -11.81
CA ARG A 155 3.24 -12.22 -10.36
C ARG A 155 4.49 -13.01 -9.96
N SER A 156 4.82 -14.08 -10.68
CA SER A 156 6.02 -14.87 -10.43
C SER A 156 7.28 -14.03 -10.60
N ARG A 157 7.38 -13.23 -11.64
CA ARG A 157 8.52 -12.31 -11.85
C ARG A 157 8.66 -11.29 -10.73
N VAL A 158 7.54 -10.73 -10.26
CA VAL A 158 7.55 -9.80 -9.09
C VAL A 158 8.09 -10.52 -7.85
N LEU A 159 7.64 -11.74 -7.58
CA LEU A 159 8.10 -12.51 -6.41
C LEU A 159 9.58 -12.91 -6.51
N GLU A 160 10.07 -13.24 -7.69
CA GLU A 160 11.49 -13.52 -7.94
C GLU A 160 12.35 -12.28 -7.68
N LEU A 161 11.94 -11.12 -8.20
CA LEU A 161 12.62 -9.84 -7.93
C LEU A 161 12.67 -9.53 -6.43
N VAL A 162 11.54 -9.68 -5.75
CA VAL A 162 11.45 -9.45 -4.31
C VAL A 162 12.40 -10.37 -3.53
N LYS A 163 12.46 -11.64 -3.87
CA LYS A 163 13.40 -12.61 -3.28
C LYS A 163 14.85 -12.23 -3.56
N ALA A 164 15.19 -11.89 -4.79
CA ALA A 164 16.55 -11.50 -5.17
C ALA A 164 17.05 -10.30 -4.35
N ILE A 165 16.23 -9.26 -4.20
CA ILE A 165 16.60 -8.05 -3.43
C ILE A 165 16.75 -8.36 -1.93
N GLN A 166 15.89 -9.22 -1.37
CA GLN A 166 15.98 -9.60 0.04
C GLN A 166 17.26 -10.39 0.35
N HIS A 167 17.72 -11.23 -0.56
CA HIS A 167 18.97 -12.01 -0.39
C HIS A 167 20.22 -11.13 -0.46
N VAL A 168 20.21 -10.07 -1.26
CA VAL A 168 21.33 -9.11 -1.34
C VAL A 168 21.47 -8.26 -0.08
N GLY A 169 20.37 -8.06 0.65
CA GLY A 169 20.35 -7.26 1.89
C GLY A 169 20.70 -8.03 3.18
N GLN A 170 20.94 -9.33 3.13
CA GLN A 170 21.43 -10.10 4.28
C GLN A 170 22.96 -10.17 4.23
N PRO A 171 23.69 -9.58 5.19
CA PRO A 171 25.12 -9.84 5.32
C PRO A 171 25.30 -11.34 5.57
N ALA A 172 26.23 -11.95 4.85
CA ALA A 172 26.65 -13.33 5.07
C ALA A 172 27.05 -13.50 6.55
N ALA A 173 26.42 -14.48 7.20
CA ALA A 173 26.74 -14.84 8.58
C ALA A 173 28.11 -15.52 8.64
#